data_1357860d6dc7e8e3262a29c951035658
#
_entry.id   1357860d6dc7e8e3262a29c951035658
#
_cell.length_a   1.000
_cell.length_b   1.000
_cell.length_c   1.000
_cell.angle_alpha   90.00
_cell.angle_beta   90.00
_cell.angle_gamma   90.00
#
_symmetry.space_group_name_H-M   'P 1'
#
loop_
_entity.id
_entity.type
_entity.pdbx_description
1 polymer ?
#
loop_
_entity_poly.entity_id
_entity_poly.type
_entity_poly.pdbx_seq_one_letter_code
_entity_poly.pdbx_strand_id
1 'polypeptide(L)'
;SLHGLALDTAPRRPAVRDDARQAGLLSGLKVCLVEDDYNVLLATQALLERWGCEVQAESTGQGLVSDCDIIVADYDLGNHATGIECIDQLREQRGWAVPALILTGHDVEKIQAALHDRQIAILSKPVRPAELRGTLRELSQEKITA
;
A
#
# COMPACT_ATOMS: atom_id res chain seq x y z
N SER A 1 23.31 -2.97 -18.91
CA SER A 1 22.95 -2.42 -18.95
C SER A 1 22.91 -2.27 -19.42
N LEU A 2 23.06 -2.49 -19.15
CA LEU A 2 22.68 -1.96 -19.29
C LEU A 2 22.41 -1.75 -19.54
N HIS A 3 22.46 -1.95 -19.08
CA HIS A 3 21.87 -1.39 -19.00
C HIS A 3 21.67 -1.01 -18.72
N GLY A 4 21.98 -1.34 -18.52
CA GLY A 4 21.52 -0.70 -17.97
C GLY A 4 21.55 -0.44 -17.67
N LEU A 5 21.70 -0.56 -17.17
CA LEU A 5 21.52 0.09 -16.73
C LEU A 5 21.16 0.62 -16.44
N ALA A 6 21.24 0.82 -16.11
CA ALA A 6 20.70 1.44 -15.81
C ALA A 6 20.18 1.77 -15.76
N LEU A 7 19.68 1.54 -15.36
CA LEU A 7 18.96 1.93 -15.27
C LEU A 7 18.55 2.25 -14.74
N ASP A 8 18.52 2.10 -14.31
CA ASP A 8 17.94 2.47 -13.85
C ASP A 8 17.96 2.90 -12.96
N THR A 9 18.84 2.44 -12.75
CA THR A 9 18.79 2.79 -11.59
C THR A 9 17.97 3.61 -11.05
N ALA A 10 17.58 3.89 -11.55
CA ALA A 10 16.61 4.84 -11.12
C ALA A 10 15.77 4.35 -10.01
N PRO A 11 15.37 5.21 -9.15
CA PRO A 11 14.52 4.80 -8.04
C PRO A 11 13.14 4.40 -8.45
N ARG A 12 12.72 4.77 -9.64
CA ARG A 12 11.36 4.42 -9.99
C ARG A 12 11.26 2.95 -10.37
N ARG A 13 10.09 2.46 -10.21
CA ARG A 13 9.83 1.08 -10.51
C ARG A 13 9.97 0.78 -11.98
N PRO A 14 10.47 -0.37 -12.31
CA PRO A 14 10.46 -0.77 -13.71
C PRO A 14 9.04 -0.89 -14.22
N ALA A 15 8.90 -0.69 -15.49
CA ALA A 15 7.59 -0.86 -16.12
C ALA A 15 7.09 -2.28 -15.89
N VAL A 16 5.80 -2.39 -15.66
CA VAL A 16 5.16 -3.68 -15.50
C VAL A 16 5.14 -4.38 -16.84
N ARG A 17 5.67 -5.60 -16.88
CA ARG A 17 5.71 -6.37 -18.10
C ARG A 17 4.33 -6.91 -18.44
N ASP A 18 4.15 -7.27 -19.70
CA ASP A 18 2.87 -7.76 -20.17
C ASP A 18 2.41 -8.99 -19.41
N ASP A 19 3.33 -9.93 -19.19
CA ASP A 19 2.96 -11.14 -18.45
C ASP A 19 2.60 -10.80 -17.00
N ALA A 20 3.27 -9.85 -16.41
CA ALA A 20 2.95 -9.44 -15.05
C ALA A 20 1.57 -8.79 -15.00
N ARG A 21 1.24 -8.00 -16.00
CA ARG A 21 -0.10 -7.40 -16.04
C ARG A 21 -1.16 -8.47 -16.14
N GLN A 22 -0.93 -9.48 -16.94
CA GLN A 22 -1.91 -10.55 -17.10
C GLN A 22 -1.99 -11.43 -15.87
N ALA A 23 -0.87 -11.65 -15.21
CA ALA A 23 -0.84 -12.52 -14.06
C ALA A 23 -1.39 -11.85 -12.82
N GLY A 24 -0.95 -10.66 -12.52
CA GLY A 24 -1.32 -10.03 -11.26
C GLY A 24 -1.36 -8.53 -11.30
N LEU A 25 -0.83 -7.92 -12.34
CA LEU A 25 -0.82 -6.47 -12.50
C LEU A 25 0.04 -5.74 -11.49
N LEU A 26 0.35 -6.37 -10.36
CA LEU A 26 1.06 -5.72 -9.26
C LEU A 26 2.40 -6.38 -9.00
N SER A 27 2.92 -7.10 -9.98
CA SER A 27 4.15 -7.84 -9.82
C SER A 27 5.31 -6.90 -9.44
N GLY A 28 5.97 -7.23 -8.34
CA GLY A 28 7.10 -6.45 -7.86
C GLY A 28 6.74 -5.21 -7.06
N LEU A 29 5.44 -4.94 -6.89
CA LEU A 29 5.02 -3.79 -6.09
C LEU A 29 5.33 -4.06 -4.62
N LYS A 30 6.02 -3.13 -3.99
CA LYS A 30 6.41 -3.27 -2.59
C LYS A 30 5.35 -2.63 -1.71
N VAL A 31 4.75 -3.43 -0.86
CA VAL A 31 3.63 -3.01 -0.01
C VAL A 31 4.02 -3.09 1.45
N CYS A 32 3.82 -2.00 2.17
CA CYS A 32 3.86 -2.02 3.63
C CYS A 32 2.44 -2.22 4.12
N LEU A 33 2.18 -3.35 4.75
CA LEU A 33 0.86 -3.72 5.23
C LEU A 33 0.83 -3.65 6.75
N VAL A 34 -0.07 -2.84 7.29
CA VAL A 34 -0.19 -2.67 8.73
C VAL A 34 -1.59 -3.07 9.16
N GLU A 35 -1.69 -4.08 10.00
CA GLU A 35 -2.97 -4.64 10.45
C GLU A 35 -2.74 -5.33 11.79
N ASP A 36 -3.48 -4.92 12.82
CA ASP A 36 -3.26 -5.49 14.14
C ASP A 36 -4.00 -6.81 14.37
N ASP A 37 -4.98 -7.15 13.53
CA ASP A 37 -5.62 -8.46 13.60
C ASP A 37 -4.77 -9.44 12.82
N TYR A 38 -4.15 -10.38 13.53
CA TYR A 38 -3.18 -11.28 12.93
C TYR A 38 -3.79 -12.12 11.80
N ASN A 39 -5.02 -12.59 11.98
CA ASN A 39 -5.65 -13.40 10.95
C ASN A 39 -5.94 -12.59 9.69
N VAL A 40 -6.39 -11.36 9.87
CA VAL A 40 -6.62 -10.47 8.74
C VAL A 40 -5.30 -10.11 8.07
N LEU A 41 -4.26 -9.89 8.85
CA LEU A 41 -2.94 -9.59 8.33
C LEU A 41 -2.46 -10.72 7.41
N LEU A 42 -2.53 -11.95 7.88
CA LEU A 42 -2.06 -13.09 7.11
C LEU A 42 -2.88 -13.29 5.84
N ALA A 43 -4.20 -13.14 5.93
CA ALA A 43 -5.06 -13.32 4.77
C ALA A 43 -4.80 -12.24 3.72
N THR A 44 -4.65 -11.01 4.16
CA THR A 44 -4.39 -9.92 3.24
C THR A 44 -3.01 -10.05 2.61
N GLN A 45 -2.02 -10.41 3.41
CA GLN A 45 -0.68 -10.64 2.90
C GLN A 45 -0.67 -11.71 1.82
N ALA A 46 -1.35 -12.82 2.08
CA ALA A 46 -1.40 -13.93 1.11
C ALA A 46 -2.04 -13.48 -0.20
N LEU A 47 -3.09 -12.69 -0.09
CA LEU A 47 -3.77 -12.19 -1.28
C LEU A 47 -2.87 -11.27 -2.09
N LEU A 48 -2.19 -10.34 -1.43
CA LEU A 48 -1.30 -9.43 -2.11
C LEU A 48 -0.13 -10.16 -2.77
N GLU A 49 0.42 -11.15 -2.07
CA GLU A 49 1.53 -11.93 -2.61
C GLU A 49 1.09 -12.73 -3.81
N ARG A 50 -0.15 -13.19 -3.81
CA ARG A 50 -0.67 -13.91 -4.97
C ARG A 50 -0.71 -13.03 -6.21
N TRP A 51 -0.87 -11.74 -6.02
CA TRP A 51 -0.86 -10.79 -7.13
C TRP A 51 0.55 -10.35 -7.52
N GLY A 52 1.56 -10.89 -6.86
CA GLY A 52 2.94 -10.58 -7.19
C GLY A 52 3.56 -9.48 -6.36
N CYS A 53 2.87 -8.99 -5.35
CA CYS A 53 3.41 -7.96 -4.47
C CYS A 53 4.48 -8.54 -3.54
N GLU A 54 5.45 -7.69 -3.21
CA GLU A 54 6.39 -7.98 -2.14
C GLU A 54 5.88 -7.28 -0.90
N VAL A 55 5.48 -8.05 0.10
CA VAL A 55 4.76 -7.52 1.24
C VAL A 55 5.61 -7.56 2.49
N GLN A 56 5.72 -6.41 3.16
CA GLN A 56 6.24 -6.34 4.51
C GLN A 56 5.05 -6.08 5.42
N ALA A 57 4.71 -7.08 6.23
CA ALA A 57 3.49 -7.04 7.03
C ALA A 57 3.85 -6.92 8.50
N GLU A 58 3.22 -5.98 9.19
CA GLU A 58 3.47 -5.75 10.61
C GLU A 58 2.16 -5.36 11.29
N SER A 59 2.08 -5.67 12.58
CA SER A 59 0.91 -5.28 13.35
C SER A 59 0.98 -3.80 13.75
N THR A 60 2.15 -3.19 13.69
CA THR A 60 2.31 -1.76 13.92
C THR A 60 3.24 -1.21 12.85
N GLY A 61 3.22 0.10 12.68
CA GLY A 61 4.10 0.73 11.71
C GLY A 61 5.56 0.75 12.11
N GLN A 62 5.86 0.45 13.36
CA GLN A 62 7.21 0.64 13.86
C GLN A 62 8.20 -0.39 13.36
N GLY A 63 7.72 -1.56 12.97
CA GLY A 63 8.60 -2.61 12.47
C GLY A 63 8.94 -2.49 11.01
N LEU A 64 8.39 -1.51 10.31
CA LEU A 64 8.56 -1.39 8.87
C LEU A 64 9.81 -0.58 8.56
N VAL A 65 10.84 -1.27 8.11
CA VAL A 65 12.14 -0.61 7.90
C VAL A 65 12.53 -0.54 6.42
N SER A 66 11.87 -1.27 5.56
CA SER A 66 12.19 -1.28 4.13
C SER A 66 11.36 -0.24 3.38
N ASP A 67 11.91 0.23 2.28
CA ASP A 67 11.15 1.11 1.40
C ASP A 67 9.94 0.37 0.86
N CYS A 68 8.89 1.14 0.58
CA CYS A 68 7.72 0.57 -0.05
C CYS A 68 7.18 1.54 -1.09
N ASP A 69 6.41 0.98 -2.01
CA ASP A 69 5.78 1.76 -3.06
C ASP A 69 4.40 2.23 -2.65
N ILE A 70 3.79 1.54 -1.70
CA ILE A 70 2.43 1.83 -1.29
C ILE A 70 2.23 1.31 0.13
N ILE A 71 1.39 2.00 0.89
CA ILE A 71 1.06 1.61 2.25
C ILE A 71 -0.40 1.17 2.28
N VAL A 72 -0.66 0.00 2.87
CA VAL A 72 -2.02 -0.45 3.13
C VAL A 72 -2.16 -0.59 4.64
N ALA A 73 -3.05 0.17 5.22
CA ALA A 73 -3.19 0.21 6.67
C ALA A 73 -4.64 0.09 7.09
N ASP A 74 -4.90 -0.70 8.12
CA ASP A 74 -6.19 -0.70 8.76
C ASP A 74 -6.38 0.62 9.50
N TYR A 75 -7.60 1.14 9.48
CA TYR A 75 -7.86 2.40 10.17
C TYR A 75 -7.69 2.26 11.68
N ASP A 76 -8.20 1.16 12.22
CA ASP A 76 -8.23 0.94 13.66
C ASP A 76 -7.10 -0.02 14.03
N LEU A 77 -6.00 0.52 14.52
CA LEU A 77 -4.82 -0.28 14.82
C LEU A 77 -4.66 -0.61 16.29
N GLY A 78 -5.70 -0.34 17.09
CA GLY A 78 -5.61 -0.63 18.50
C GLY A 78 -4.72 0.37 19.23
N ASN A 79 -4.66 0.28 20.55
CA ASN A 79 -3.83 1.16 21.36
C ASN A 79 -3.99 2.63 21.02
N HIS A 80 -5.20 3.00 20.60
CA HIS A 80 -5.54 4.38 20.24
C HIS A 80 -4.83 4.90 19.00
N ALA A 81 -4.16 4.02 18.26
CA ALA A 81 -3.51 4.40 17.02
C ALA A 81 -4.47 4.24 15.85
N THR A 82 -4.31 5.08 14.83
CA THR A 82 -5.10 4.97 13.61
C THR A 82 -4.20 4.74 12.41
N GLY A 83 -4.82 4.26 11.34
CA GLY A 83 -4.07 4.08 10.10
C GLY A 83 -3.56 5.40 9.54
N ILE A 84 -4.28 6.49 9.78
CA ILE A 84 -3.82 7.81 9.33
C ILE A 84 -2.50 8.17 10.00
N GLU A 85 -2.44 7.98 11.30
CA GLU A 85 -1.21 8.28 12.04
C GLU A 85 -0.06 7.41 11.56
N CYS A 86 -0.35 6.15 11.31
CA CYS A 86 0.66 5.23 10.80
C CYS A 86 1.21 5.69 9.44
N ILE A 87 0.31 6.08 8.55
CA ILE A 87 0.71 6.55 7.22
C ILE A 87 1.54 7.82 7.34
N ASP A 88 1.12 8.76 8.16
CA ASP A 88 1.89 9.99 8.35
C ASP A 88 3.29 9.70 8.85
N GLN A 89 3.39 8.79 9.79
CA GLN A 89 4.68 8.43 10.37
C GLN A 89 5.58 7.76 9.34
N LEU A 90 5.03 6.86 8.55
CA LEU A 90 5.81 6.18 7.53
C LEU A 90 6.25 7.15 6.44
N ARG A 91 5.38 8.07 6.05
CA ARG A 91 5.74 9.08 5.05
C ARG A 91 6.86 9.96 5.55
N GLU A 92 6.81 10.33 6.83
CA GLU A 92 7.86 11.13 7.41
C GLU A 92 9.19 10.40 7.39
N GLN A 93 9.17 9.12 7.75
CA GLN A 93 10.39 8.32 7.75
C GLN A 93 10.96 8.14 6.35
N ARG A 94 10.11 7.99 5.36
CA ARG A 94 10.55 7.78 3.98
C ARG A 94 10.95 9.07 3.28
N GLY A 95 10.45 10.19 3.76
CA GLY A 95 10.78 11.47 3.15
C GLY A 95 9.99 11.80 1.90
N TRP A 96 8.91 11.10 1.62
CA TRP A 96 8.07 11.41 0.49
C TRP A 96 6.65 10.92 0.73
N ALA A 97 5.71 11.40 -0.09
CA ALA A 97 4.29 11.11 0.09
C ALA A 97 3.94 9.78 -0.54
N VAL A 98 4.31 8.70 0.15
CA VAL A 98 4.02 7.35 -0.32
C VAL A 98 2.52 7.18 -0.49
N PRO A 99 2.05 6.70 -1.65
CA PRO A 99 0.62 6.43 -1.82
C PRO A 99 0.13 5.49 -0.75
N ALA A 100 -1.11 5.70 -0.32
CA ALA A 100 -1.61 4.94 0.81
C ALA A 100 -3.08 4.61 0.65
N LEU A 101 -3.48 3.55 1.31
CA LEU A 101 -4.83 3.03 1.28
C LEU A 101 -5.22 2.64 2.70
N ILE A 102 -6.39 3.10 3.12
CA ILE A 102 -6.94 2.74 4.44
C ILE A 102 -8.11 1.79 4.26
N LEU A 103 -8.11 0.73 5.05
CA LEU A 103 -9.22 -0.21 5.13
C LEU A 103 -9.95 0.05 6.43
N THR A 104 -11.27 0.23 6.37
CA THR A 104 -12.00 0.63 7.55
C THR A 104 -13.38 0.00 7.62
N GLY A 105 -13.80 -0.36 8.84
CA GLY A 105 -15.18 -0.73 9.10
C GLY A 105 -16.01 0.44 9.59
N HIS A 106 -15.42 1.61 9.67
CA HIS A 106 -16.10 2.81 10.14
C HIS A 106 -16.70 3.59 8.99
N ASP A 107 -17.33 4.70 9.34
CA ASP A 107 -17.95 5.59 8.36
C ASP A 107 -16.87 6.20 7.47
N VAL A 108 -16.89 5.83 6.20
CA VAL A 108 -15.91 6.30 5.24
C VAL A 108 -15.96 7.82 5.09
N GLU A 109 -17.16 8.39 5.15
CA GLU A 109 -17.29 9.83 4.97
C GLU A 109 -16.61 10.62 6.08
N LYS A 110 -16.70 10.14 7.30
CA LYS A 110 -16.03 10.79 8.41
C LYS A 110 -14.53 10.75 8.26
N ILE A 111 -14.01 9.62 7.81
CA ILE A 111 -12.59 9.47 7.64
C ILE A 111 -12.10 10.34 6.48
N GLN A 112 -12.87 10.40 5.40
CA GLN A 112 -12.50 11.26 4.27
C GLN A 112 -12.45 12.73 4.69
N ALA A 113 -13.38 13.16 5.54
CA ALA A 113 -13.38 14.53 6.01
C ALA A 113 -12.12 14.85 6.81
N ALA A 114 -11.59 13.86 7.54
CA ALA A 114 -10.38 14.06 8.32
C ALA A 114 -9.12 14.01 7.48
N LEU A 115 -9.18 13.40 6.30
CA LEU A 115 -7.99 13.24 5.47
C LEU A 115 -7.69 14.46 4.62
N HIS A 116 -8.71 15.11 4.11
CA HIS A 116 -8.53 16.24 3.20
C HIS A 116 -7.54 15.88 2.10
N ASP A 117 -6.52 16.65 1.89
CA ASP A 117 -5.63 16.52 0.75
C ASP A 117 -4.50 15.52 0.95
N ARG A 118 -4.67 14.55 1.82
CA ARG A 118 -3.57 13.65 2.11
C ARG A 118 -3.33 12.59 1.04
N GLN A 119 -4.19 12.52 0.04
CA GLN A 119 -4.02 11.57 -1.08
C GLN A 119 -4.00 10.14 -0.58
N ILE A 120 -4.98 9.81 0.23
CA ILE A 120 -5.14 8.47 0.77
C ILE A 120 -6.47 7.94 0.29
N ALA A 121 -6.44 6.74 -0.32
CA ALA A 121 -7.68 6.07 -0.71
C ALA A 121 -8.26 5.35 0.50
N ILE A 122 -9.58 5.18 0.50
CA ILE A 122 -10.27 4.51 1.61
C ILE A 122 -11.17 3.45 1.03
N LEU A 123 -11.08 2.24 1.56
CA LEU A 123 -11.98 1.15 1.22
C LEU A 123 -12.70 0.69 2.47
N SER A 124 -13.98 0.42 2.30
CA SER A 124 -14.84 -0.04 3.39
C SER A 124 -14.75 -1.55 3.54
N LYS A 125 -14.69 -2.03 4.77
CA LYS A 125 -14.71 -3.45 5.06
C LYS A 125 -16.13 -3.98 5.01
N PRO A 126 -16.39 -5.20 4.55
CA PRO A 126 -15.40 -6.16 4.03
C PRO A 126 -14.93 -5.77 2.65
N VAL A 127 -13.62 -5.88 2.44
CA VAL A 127 -13.01 -5.43 1.20
C VAL A 127 -13.06 -6.56 0.17
N ARG A 128 -13.54 -6.24 -1.02
CA ARG A 128 -13.55 -7.23 -2.09
C ARG A 128 -12.18 -7.26 -2.76
N PRO A 129 -11.69 -8.45 -3.09
CA PRO A 129 -10.37 -8.54 -3.74
C PRO A 129 -10.24 -7.70 -5.00
N ALA A 130 -11.27 -7.68 -5.85
CA ALA A 130 -11.18 -6.90 -7.08
C ALA A 130 -11.09 -5.41 -6.80
N GLU A 131 -11.79 -4.95 -5.77
CA GLU A 131 -11.76 -3.55 -5.38
C GLU A 131 -10.38 -3.17 -4.84
N LEU A 132 -9.83 -4.01 -3.99
CA LEU A 132 -8.51 -3.78 -3.45
C LEU A 132 -7.46 -3.73 -4.56
N ARG A 133 -7.52 -4.70 -5.46
CA ARG A 133 -6.55 -4.76 -6.56
C ARG A 133 -6.66 -3.54 -7.46
N GLY A 134 -7.87 -3.13 -7.79
CA GLY A 134 -8.08 -1.97 -8.64
C GLY A 134 -7.55 -0.70 -8.01
N THR A 135 -7.78 -0.53 -6.72
CA THR A 135 -7.31 0.65 -6.01
C THR A 135 -5.80 0.69 -5.93
N LEU A 136 -5.17 -0.46 -5.65
CA LEU A 136 -3.72 -0.53 -5.61
C LEU A 136 -3.11 -0.19 -6.96
N ARG A 137 -3.75 -0.66 -8.02
CA ARG A 137 -3.26 -0.37 -9.36
C ARG A 137 -3.35 1.09 -9.68
N GLU A 138 -4.45 1.72 -9.32
CA GLU A 138 -4.62 3.16 -9.55
C GLU A 138 -3.58 3.96 -8.79
N LEU A 139 -3.35 3.63 -7.54
CA LEU A 139 -2.39 4.34 -6.73
C LEU A 139 -0.97 4.18 -7.24
N SER A 140 -0.62 2.99 -7.70
CA SER A 140 0.72 2.78 -8.22
C SER A 140 0.91 3.46 -9.57
N GLN A 141 -0.14 3.60 -10.36
CA GLN A 141 -0.05 4.33 -11.62
C GLN A 141 0.15 5.82 -11.37
N GLU A 142 -0.52 6.37 -10.38
CA GLU A 142 -0.32 7.76 -10.02
C GLU A 142 1.12 8.02 -9.63
N LYS A 143 1.70 7.11 -8.89
CA LYS A 143 3.10 7.23 -8.51
C LYS A 143 4.00 7.24 -9.73
N ILE A 144 3.72 6.39 -10.69
CA ILE A 144 4.54 6.27 -11.88
C ILE A 144 4.45 7.54 -12.73
N THR A 145 3.28 8.11 -12.84
CA THR A 145 3.09 9.28 -13.69
C THR A 145 3.51 10.58 -13.04
N ALA A 146 3.62 10.59 -11.74
CA ALA A 146 4.03 11.81 -11.03
C ALA A 146 5.53 12.12 -11.16
#